data_111ffba8dae9ef664b74104b147ccecd
#
_entry.id   111ffba8dae9ef664b74104b147ccecd
#
_cell.length_a   1.000
_cell.length_b   1.000
_cell.length_c   1.000
_cell.angle_alpha   90.00
_cell.angle_beta   90.00
_cell.angle_gamma   90.00
#
_symmetry.space_group_name_H-M   'P 1'
#
loop_
_entity.id
_entity.type
_entity.pdbx_description
1 polymer ?
#
loop_
_entity_poly.entity_id
_entity_poly.type
_entity_poly.pdbx_seq_one_letter_code
_entity_poly.pdbx_strand_id
1 'polypeptide(L)'
;MTTTTNFDDFLRQREAAARAYVQGDSDPVDRISDGAGTATFFGPDGGVIKGGPAMRKSFKEGASHFLPESTSELEILDSGEDGDLGFWTGIQHATVRVKGKDEPVPYELRITEIFRREHGAWKLVHRHADPMKS
;
A
#
# COMPACT_ATOMS: atom_id res chain seq x y z
N MET A 1 16.56 -13.77 19.28
CA MET A 1 17.04 -12.48 18.75
C MET A 1 16.18 -12.09 17.56
N THR A 2 15.56 -10.92 17.64
CA THR A 2 14.70 -10.46 16.56
C THR A 2 15.56 -9.82 15.48
N THR A 3 15.50 -10.35 14.26
CA THR A 3 16.20 -9.78 13.13
C THR A 3 15.34 -8.69 12.51
N THR A 4 15.85 -7.46 12.48
CA THR A 4 15.17 -6.37 11.80
C THR A 4 15.24 -6.60 10.29
N THR A 5 14.09 -6.59 9.64
CA THR A 5 14.03 -6.69 8.19
C THR A 5 14.67 -5.46 7.58
N ASN A 6 15.61 -5.62 6.65
CA ASN A 6 16.16 -4.48 5.96
C ASN A 6 15.12 -3.87 5.03
N PHE A 7 15.34 -2.61 4.62
CA PHE A 7 14.32 -1.87 3.90
C PHE A 7 14.03 -2.47 2.51
N ASP A 8 15.05 -2.97 1.82
CA ASP A 8 14.83 -3.59 0.51
C ASP A 8 13.96 -4.84 0.61
N ASP A 9 14.21 -5.68 1.62
CA ASP A 9 13.36 -6.85 1.86
C ASP A 9 11.94 -6.43 2.25
N PHE A 10 11.83 -5.35 3.03
CA PHE A 10 10.51 -4.82 3.38
C PHE A 10 9.75 -4.38 2.14
N LEU A 11 10.41 -3.74 1.17
CA LEU A 11 9.73 -3.33 -0.07
C LEU A 11 9.19 -4.52 -0.85
N ARG A 12 9.88 -5.66 -0.82
CA ARG A 12 9.34 -6.90 -1.41
C ARG A 12 8.09 -7.36 -0.69
N GLN A 13 8.07 -7.27 0.64
CA GLN A 13 6.87 -7.57 1.43
C GLN A 13 5.75 -6.59 1.11
N ARG A 14 6.09 -5.31 0.89
CA ARG A 14 5.11 -4.30 0.51
C ARG A 14 4.46 -4.64 -0.83
N GLU A 15 5.26 -5.10 -1.80
CA GLU A 15 4.73 -5.53 -3.09
C GLU A 15 3.78 -6.72 -2.95
N ALA A 16 4.17 -7.71 -2.15
CA ALA A 16 3.32 -8.87 -1.89
C ALA A 16 2.02 -8.44 -1.20
N ALA A 17 2.09 -7.48 -0.29
CA ALA A 17 0.90 -6.95 0.39
C ALA A 17 -0.03 -6.22 -0.60
N ALA A 18 0.53 -5.48 -1.56
CA ALA A 18 -0.26 -4.80 -2.58
C ALA A 18 -0.98 -5.83 -3.48
N ARG A 19 -0.29 -6.92 -3.81
CA ARG A 19 -0.89 -7.99 -4.61
C ARG A 19 -2.05 -8.65 -3.87
N ALA A 20 -1.85 -8.96 -2.59
CA ALA A 20 -2.92 -9.54 -1.77
C ALA A 20 -4.11 -8.59 -1.66
N TYR A 21 -3.85 -7.30 -1.53
CA TYR A 21 -4.89 -6.28 -1.41
C TYR A 21 -5.82 -6.28 -2.62
N VAL A 22 -5.26 -6.27 -3.84
CA VAL A 22 -6.09 -6.25 -5.05
C VAL A 22 -6.78 -7.59 -5.28
N GLN A 23 -6.37 -8.64 -4.57
CA GLN A 23 -7.03 -9.95 -4.60
C GLN A 23 -8.09 -10.10 -3.51
N GLY A 24 -8.34 -9.03 -2.76
CA GLY A 24 -9.40 -9.01 -1.75
C GLY A 24 -8.93 -9.27 -0.33
N ASP A 25 -7.62 -9.44 -0.11
CA ASP A 25 -7.05 -9.73 1.21
C ASP A 25 -6.29 -8.52 1.74
N SER A 26 -6.88 -7.82 2.70
CA SER A 26 -6.26 -6.64 3.31
C SER A 26 -5.33 -6.95 4.48
N ASP A 27 -5.24 -8.20 4.93
CA ASP A 27 -4.46 -8.55 6.13
C ASP A 27 -2.99 -8.19 6.02
N PRO A 28 -2.28 -8.48 4.89
CA PRO A 28 -0.88 -8.09 4.80
C PRO A 28 -0.66 -6.57 4.85
N VAL A 29 -1.50 -5.77 4.20
CA VAL A 29 -1.41 -4.31 4.27
C VAL A 29 -1.70 -3.83 5.69
N ASP A 30 -2.68 -4.44 6.34
CA ASP A 30 -3.03 -4.09 7.72
C ASP A 30 -1.85 -4.30 8.67
N ARG A 31 -1.14 -5.42 8.53
CA ARG A 31 0.00 -5.73 9.39
C ARG A 31 1.16 -4.75 9.27
N ILE A 32 1.35 -4.14 8.12
CA ILE A 32 2.45 -3.18 7.89
C ILE A 32 2.00 -1.74 8.07
N SER A 33 0.74 -1.50 8.37
CA SER A 33 0.23 -0.14 8.56
C SER A 33 0.39 0.28 10.01
N ASP A 34 0.65 1.59 10.22
CA ASP A 34 0.69 2.16 11.55
C ASP A 34 -0.72 2.19 12.12
N GLY A 35 -0.99 1.33 13.10
CA GLY A 35 -2.33 1.14 13.63
C GLY A 35 -2.75 2.13 14.70
N ALA A 36 -1.85 2.93 15.23
CA ALA A 36 -2.13 3.77 16.40
C ALA A 36 -1.63 5.21 16.25
N GLY A 37 -0.89 5.52 15.19
CA GLY A 37 -0.23 6.81 15.05
C GLY A 37 -1.01 7.80 14.20
N THR A 38 -0.28 8.78 13.72
CA THR A 38 -0.83 9.89 12.93
C THR A 38 -0.72 9.66 11.43
N ALA A 39 -0.78 8.40 11.01
CA ALA A 39 -0.68 8.03 9.61
C ALA A 39 -1.70 8.77 8.75
N THR A 40 -1.32 9.03 7.50
CA THR A 40 -2.19 9.76 6.56
C THR A 40 -2.25 9.01 5.23
N PHE A 41 -3.40 9.13 4.56
CA PHE A 41 -3.61 8.53 3.26
C PHE A 41 -4.34 9.53 2.35
N PHE A 42 -3.70 9.87 1.23
CA PHE A 42 -4.29 10.67 0.15
C PHE A 42 -4.62 9.70 -0.99
N GLY A 43 -5.89 9.42 -1.16
CA GLY A 43 -6.33 8.38 -2.08
C GLY A 43 -6.64 8.87 -3.48
N PRO A 44 -6.87 7.91 -4.41
CA PRO A 44 -7.11 8.24 -5.82
C PRO A 44 -8.39 9.03 -6.08
N ASP A 45 -9.31 9.01 -5.13
CA ASP A 45 -10.56 9.78 -5.21
C ASP A 45 -10.40 11.25 -4.78
N GLY A 46 -9.18 11.64 -4.36
CA GLY A 46 -8.92 12.99 -3.86
C GLY A 46 -9.17 13.16 -2.37
N GLY A 47 -9.56 12.10 -1.67
CA GLY A 47 -9.85 12.19 -0.25
C GLY A 47 -8.61 12.26 0.63
N VAL A 48 -8.80 12.73 1.85
CA VAL A 48 -7.76 12.78 2.87
C VAL A 48 -8.24 11.99 4.08
N ILE A 49 -7.45 11.00 4.48
CA ILE A 49 -7.73 10.18 5.65
C ILE A 49 -6.61 10.42 6.67
N LYS A 50 -6.98 10.71 7.90
CA LYS A 50 -6.05 10.96 8.99
C LYS A 50 -6.23 9.93 10.10
N GLY A 51 -5.10 9.42 10.59
CA GLY A 51 -5.06 8.48 11.70
C GLY A 51 -4.93 7.04 11.25
N GLY A 52 -4.14 6.27 12.01
CA GLY A 52 -3.88 4.86 11.71
C GLY A 52 -5.14 4.01 11.66
N PRO A 53 -6.04 4.09 12.66
CA PRO A 53 -7.27 3.30 12.62
C PRO A 53 -8.15 3.59 11.40
N ALA A 54 -8.28 4.88 11.03
CA ALA A 54 -9.08 5.26 9.86
C ALA A 54 -8.44 4.77 8.56
N MET A 55 -7.11 4.83 8.45
CA MET A 55 -6.38 4.34 7.29
C MET A 55 -6.57 2.83 7.13
N ARG A 56 -6.45 2.07 8.22
CA ARG A 56 -6.63 0.61 8.20
C ARG A 56 -8.05 0.23 7.79
N LYS A 57 -9.04 0.96 8.32
CA LYS A 57 -10.44 0.75 7.96
C LYS A 57 -10.67 1.00 6.47
N SER A 58 -10.07 2.06 5.93
CA SER A 58 -10.16 2.39 4.51
C SER A 58 -9.58 1.28 3.64
N PHE A 59 -8.42 0.73 4.00
CA PHE A 59 -7.83 -0.38 3.26
C PHE A 59 -8.71 -1.61 3.28
N LYS A 60 -9.28 -1.93 4.42
CA LYS A 60 -10.17 -3.09 4.53
C LYS A 60 -11.40 -2.93 3.64
N GLU A 61 -12.02 -1.76 3.65
CA GLU A 61 -13.18 -1.47 2.80
C GLU A 61 -12.82 -1.54 1.33
N GLY A 62 -11.67 -0.94 0.94
CA GLY A 62 -11.22 -0.97 -0.46
C GLY A 62 -10.98 -2.37 -0.96
N ALA A 63 -10.28 -3.19 -0.20
CA ALA A 63 -9.99 -4.57 -0.60
C ALA A 63 -11.26 -5.40 -0.78
N SER A 64 -12.32 -5.09 -0.04
CA SER A 64 -13.56 -5.86 -0.12
C SER A 64 -14.25 -5.79 -1.48
N HIS A 65 -13.86 -4.86 -2.35
CA HIS A 65 -14.42 -4.73 -3.69
C HIS A 65 -13.69 -5.56 -4.74
N PHE A 66 -12.55 -6.15 -4.41
CA PHE A 66 -11.69 -6.83 -5.38
C PHE A 66 -11.82 -8.36 -5.28
N LEU A 67 -11.55 -9.01 -6.41
CA LEU A 67 -11.66 -10.46 -6.55
C LEU A 67 -10.26 -11.09 -6.70
N PRO A 68 -10.11 -12.39 -6.36
CA PRO A 68 -8.79 -13.04 -6.35
C PRO A 68 -8.04 -13.09 -7.68
N GLU A 69 -8.73 -12.93 -8.81
CA GLU A 69 -8.12 -12.98 -10.14
C GLU A 69 -7.37 -11.71 -10.51
N SER A 70 -7.33 -10.73 -9.62
CA SER A 70 -6.62 -9.47 -9.84
C SER A 70 -5.11 -9.63 -9.76
N THR A 71 -4.36 -8.77 -10.46
CA THR A 71 -2.90 -8.75 -10.45
C THR A 71 -2.37 -7.36 -10.11
N SER A 72 -1.18 -7.31 -9.55
CA SER A 72 -0.53 -6.04 -9.20
C SER A 72 0.98 -6.19 -9.23
N GLU A 73 1.67 -5.20 -9.79
CA GLU A 73 3.12 -5.05 -9.75
C GLU A 73 3.47 -3.62 -9.35
N LEU A 74 4.55 -3.47 -8.58
CA LEU A 74 5.08 -2.15 -8.22
C LEU A 74 6.33 -1.88 -9.05
N GLU A 75 6.29 -0.80 -9.80
CA GLU A 75 7.47 -0.28 -10.49
C GLU A 75 8.09 0.78 -9.59
N ILE A 76 9.19 0.44 -8.94
CA ILE A 76 9.86 1.36 -8.03
C ILE A 76 10.82 2.22 -8.82
N LEU A 77 10.54 3.53 -8.89
CA LEU A 77 11.36 4.49 -9.61
C LEU A 77 12.47 5.04 -8.73
N ASP A 78 12.22 5.18 -7.44
CA ASP A 78 13.21 5.61 -6.47
C ASP A 78 12.82 5.11 -5.08
N SER A 79 13.81 4.83 -4.26
CA SER A 79 13.59 4.41 -2.88
C SER A 79 14.82 4.74 -2.06
N GLY A 80 14.63 4.88 -0.75
CA GLY A 80 15.74 5.13 0.15
C GLY A 80 15.32 5.02 1.60
N GLU A 81 16.32 4.99 2.46
CA GLU A 81 16.11 5.01 3.90
C GLU A 81 17.22 5.82 4.57
N ASP A 82 16.88 6.43 5.68
CA ASP A 82 17.84 7.11 6.55
C ASP A 82 17.33 7.01 7.99
N GLY A 83 18.11 6.31 8.84
CA GLY A 83 17.69 6.05 10.21
C GLY A 83 16.40 5.24 10.24
N ASP A 84 15.37 5.79 10.87
CA ASP A 84 14.09 5.12 11.05
C ASP A 84 13.04 5.52 10.02
N LEU A 85 13.43 6.26 8.97
CA LEU A 85 12.52 6.67 7.90
C LEU A 85 12.94 6.04 6.60
N GLY A 86 11.94 5.63 5.80
CA GLY A 86 12.17 5.11 4.47
C GLY A 86 11.04 5.53 3.55
N PHE A 87 11.29 5.50 2.25
CA PHE A 87 10.29 5.86 1.25
C PHE A 87 10.48 5.05 -0.01
N TRP A 88 9.43 4.98 -0.81
CA TRP A 88 9.54 4.65 -2.23
C TRP A 88 8.56 5.50 -3.01
N THR A 89 8.88 5.72 -4.28
CA THR A 89 7.98 6.36 -5.22
C THR A 89 8.02 5.61 -6.54
N GLY A 90 6.89 5.53 -7.21
CA GLY A 90 6.80 4.81 -8.47
C GLY A 90 5.36 4.63 -8.93
N ILE A 91 5.15 3.53 -9.64
CA ILE A 91 3.87 3.24 -10.28
C ILE A 91 3.37 1.88 -9.80
N GLN A 92 2.11 1.80 -9.45
CA GLN A 92 1.44 0.52 -9.27
C GLN A 92 0.70 0.19 -10.57
N HIS A 93 1.08 -0.93 -11.18
CA HIS A 93 0.42 -1.46 -12.37
C HIS A 93 -0.48 -2.61 -11.93
N ALA A 94 -1.78 -2.40 -11.95
CA ALA A 94 -2.73 -3.42 -11.53
C ALA A 94 -3.79 -3.64 -12.59
N THR A 95 -4.27 -4.87 -12.68
CA THR A 95 -5.47 -5.21 -13.41
C THR A 95 -6.40 -5.86 -12.41
N VAL A 96 -7.51 -5.20 -12.10
CA VAL A 96 -8.38 -5.62 -11.01
C VAL A 96 -9.68 -6.19 -11.54
N ARG A 97 -10.13 -7.25 -10.87
CA ARG A 97 -11.50 -7.76 -11.03
C ARG A 97 -12.30 -7.20 -9.87
N VAL A 98 -13.36 -6.47 -10.22
CA VAL A 98 -14.19 -5.78 -9.23
C VAL A 98 -15.52 -6.47 -9.13
N LYS A 99 -16.01 -6.67 -7.90
CA LYS A 99 -17.34 -7.26 -7.68
C LYS A 99 -18.40 -6.47 -8.43
N GLY A 100 -19.25 -7.16 -9.17
CA GLY A 100 -20.33 -6.55 -9.94
C GLY A 100 -19.93 -6.04 -11.31
N LYS A 101 -18.67 -6.19 -11.72
CA LYS A 101 -18.21 -5.84 -13.07
C LYS A 101 -17.74 -7.08 -13.81
N ASP A 102 -18.13 -7.19 -15.09
CA ASP A 102 -17.82 -8.36 -15.91
C ASP A 102 -16.41 -8.34 -16.48
N GLU A 103 -15.86 -7.15 -16.69
CA GLU A 103 -14.57 -7.00 -17.35
C GLU A 103 -13.49 -6.58 -16.36
N PRO A 104 -12.23 -7.04 -16.56
CA PRO A 104 -11.13 -6.54 -15.75
C PRO A 104 -10.89 -5.05 -16.01
N VAL A 105 -10.46 -4.34 -14.98
CA VAL A 105 -10.24 -2.89 -15.05
C VAL A 105 -8.75 -2.62 -14.85
N PRO A 106 -8.09 -1.90 -15.79
CA PRO A 106 -6.73 -1.43 -15.53
C PRO A 106 -6.76 -0.39 -14.42
N TYR A 107 -5.78 -0.50 -13.52
CA TYR A 107 -5.72 0.36 -12.35
C TYR A 107 -4.28 0.76 -12.15
N GLU A 108 -3.91 1.90 -12.75
CA GLU A 108 -2.54 2.40 -12.72
C GLU A 108 -2.47 3.63 -11.84
N LEU A 109 -1.62 3.58 -10.82
CA LEU A 109 -1.53 4.64 -9.83
C LEU A 109 -0.11 5.15 -9.71
N ARG A 110 0.03 6.46 -9.54
CA ARG A 110 1.27 7.09 -9.12
C ARG A 110 1.31 7.03 -7.61
N ILE A 111 2.40 6.52 -7.05
CA ILE A 111 2.49 6.22 -5.62
C ILE A 111 3.70 6.92 -5.01
N THR A 112 3.49 7.50 -3.83
CA THR A 112 4.55 7.83 -2.88
C THR A 112 4.16 7.28 -1.52
N GLU A 113 5.04 6.53 -0.89
CA GLU A 113 4.81 6.00 0.45
C GLU A 113 5.97 6.30 1.35
N ILE A 114 5.67 6.62 2.60
CA ILE A 114 6.66 6.87 3.65
C ILE A 114 6.44 5.86 4.77
N PHE A 115 7.54 5.30 5.24
CA PHE A 115 7.53 4.30 6.31
C PHE A 115 8.39 4.79 7.48
N ARG A 116 8.00 4.40 8.68
CA ARG A 116 8.80 4.62 9.88
C ARG A 116 9.10 3.28 10.52
N ARG A 117 10.35 3.08 10.94
CA ARG A 117 10.70 1.88 11.70
C ARG A 117 10.34 2.11 13.15
N GLU A 118 9.47 1.28 13.69
CA GLU A 118 8.98 1.33 15.05
C GLU A 118 9.15 -0.05 15.67
N HIS A 119 9.84 -0.12 16.80
CA HIS A 119 10.09 -1.39 17.51
C HIS A 119 10.67 -2.47 16.59
N GLY A 120 11.59 -2.06 15.72
CA GLY A 120 12.26 -2.98 14.81
C GLY A 120 11.50 -3.35 13.56
N ALA A 121 10.29 -2.80 13.35
CA ALA A 121 9.47 -3.11 12.19
C ALA A 121 9.12 -1.84 11.40
N TRP A 122 9.21 -1.94 10.08
CA TRP A 122 8.80 -0.85 9.19
C TRP A 122 7.27 -0.78 9.15
N LYS A 123 6.73 0.44 9.32
CA LYS A 123 5.29 0.69 9.29
C LYS A 123 4.96 1.78 8.30
N LEU A 124 3.90 1.60 7.53
CA LEU A 124 3.39 2.61 6.60
C LEU A 124 2.77 3.76 7.40
N VAL A 125 3.32 4.96 7.23
CA VAL A 125 2.83 6.15 7.93
C VAL A 125 2.24 7.19 6.98
N HIS A 126 2.52 7.08 5.67
CA HIS A 126 1.89 7.94 4.67
C HIS A 126 1.81 7.23 3.34
N ARG A 127 0.68 7.35 2.68
CA ARG A 127 0.49 6.90 1.31
C ARG A 127 -0.20 8.01 0.52
N HIS A 128 0.36 8.33 -0.63
CA HIS A 128 -0.30 9.16 -1.64
C HIS A 128 -0.39 8.34 -2.92
N ALA A 129 -1.60 8.14 -3.41
CA ALA A 129 -1.85 7.40 -4.63
C ALA A 129 -2.87 8.15 -5.47
N ASP A 130 -2.53 8.41 -6.73
CA ASP A 130 -3.48 9.03 -7.65
C ASP A 130 -3.39 8.38 -9.03
N PRO A 131 -4.44 8.56 -9.88
CA PRO A 131 -4.46 7.93 -11.19
C PRO A 131 -3.36 8.46 -12.09
N MET A 132 -2.74 7.55 -12.85
CA MET A 132 -1.78 7.94 -13.87
C MET A 132 -2.55 8.32 -15.13
N LYS A 133 -2.20 9.45 -15.72
CA LYS A 133 -2.75 9.82 -17.03
C LYS A 133 -2.07 9.01 -18.13
N SER A 134 -2.85 8.54 -19.03
CA SER A 134 -2.37 7.86 -20.23
C SER A 134 -2.10 8.86 -21.35
#